data_9f301ea4804d6c8ae4708046e1186f13
#
_entry.id   9f301ea4804d6c8ae4708046e1186f13
#
_cell.length_a   1.000
_cell.length_b   1.000
_cell.length_c   1.000
_cell.angle_alpha   90.00
_cell.angle_beta   90.00
_cell.angle_gamma   90.00
#
_symmetry.space_group_name_H-M   'P 1'
#
loop_
_entity.id
_entity.type
_entity.pdbx_description
1 polymer ?
#
loop_
_entity_poly.entity_id
_entity_poly.type
_entity_poly.pdbx_seq_one_letter_code
_entity_poly.pdbx_strand_id
1 'polypeptide(L)'
;MAELILSSAVILLLMVSLLLVLRWCNAILYGEMPTRFFAFFAILFTSGLDVGLIIFPLGEFPVYATEAVYGFTNPLAIEFGFWGFFIWLFYFVTTFYFCLVEPRLKLFENPWIKWINNAIVITTCAFTGYLFLTYLPDYLPGVMPLQQYLIVGLVLMAAVLSSTDIRYVKLLSLSSTWLFFALILLVWQYSGLGFRGLADNLSQLSQYFGK
;
A
#
# COMPACT_ATOMS: atom_id res chain seq x y z
N MET A 1 -7.80 -22.19 -13.25
CA MET A 1 -8.06 -22.48 -11.81
C MET A 1 -7.68 -21.28 -10.93
N ALA A 2 -6.49 -20.68 -11.12
CA ALA A 2 -6.08 -19.48 -10.35
C ALA A 2 -7.01 -18.29 -10.56
N GLU A 3 -7.43 -17.98 -11.78
CA GLU A 3 -8.37 -16.90 -12.10
C GLU A 3 -9.72 -17.07 -11.40
N LEU A 4 -10.22 -18.29 -11.32
CA LEU A 4 -11.51 -18.56 -10.68
C LEU A 4 -11.41 -18.39 -9.16
N ILE A 5 -10.28 -18.75 -8.56
CA ILE A 5 -10.01 -18.51 -7.13
C ILE A 5 -9.91 -17.02 -6.86
N LEU A 6 -9.18 -16.28 -7.69
CA LEU A 6 -9.01 -14.83 -7.55
C LEU A 6 -10.34 -14.10 -7.69
N SER A 7 -11.10 -14.40 -8.75
CA SER A 7 -12.43 -13.80 -8.96
C SER A 7 -13.40 -14.09 -7.82
N SER A 8 -13.38 -15.33 -7.32
CA SER A 8 -14.21 -15.71 -6.16
C SER A 8 -13.79 -14.94 -4.90
N ALA A 9 -12.50 -14.76 -4.67
CA ALA A 9 -12.01 -13.99 -3.54
C ALA A 9 -12.42 -12.51 -3.61
N VAL A 10 -12.34 -11.89 -4.79
CA VAL A 10 -12.78 -10.50 -5.02
C VAL A 10 -14.29 -10.35 -4.76
N ILE A 11 -15.10 -11.26 -5.32
CA ILE A 11 -16.57 -11.23 -5.12
C ILE A 11 -16.90 -11.40 -3.63
N LEU A 12 -16.23 -12.33 -2.95
CA LEU A 12 -16.43 -12.56 -1.52
C LEU A 12 -16.08 -11.33 -0.70
N LEU A 13 -14.96 -10.67 -1.00
CA LEU A 13 -14.55 -9.43 -0.34
C LEU A 13 -15.52 -8.28 -0.57
N LEU A 14 -16.02 -8.13 -1.80
CA LEU A 14 -17.04 -7.13 -2.12
C LEU A 14 -18.33 -7.41 -1.35
N MET A 15 -18.78 -8.65 -1.28
CA MET A 15 -19.97 -9.04 -0.51
C MET A 15 -19.77 -8.77 0.99
N VAL A 16 -18.63 -9.15 1.56
CA VAL A 16 -18.31 -8.88 2.97
C VAL A 16 -18.28 -7.39 3.24
N SER A 17 -17.65 -6.58 2.37
CA SER A 17 -17.62 -5.13 2.49
C SER A 17 -19.02 -4.53 2.49
N LEU A 18 -19.86 -4.95 1.55
CA LEU A 18 -21.23 -4.50 1.46
C LEU A 18 -22.05 -4.85 2.71
N LEU A 19 -21.92 -6.09 3.19
CA LEU A 19 -22.59 -6.54 4.43
C LEU A 19 -22.13 -5.74 5.65
N LEU A 20 -20.83 -5.45 5.77
CA LEU A 20 -20.28 -4.63 6.83
C LEU A 20 -20.85 -3.22 6.79
N VAL A 21 -20.87 -2.58 5.63
CA VAL A 21 -21.44 -1.24 5.46
C VAL A 21 -22.93 -1.23 5.83
N LEU A 22 -23.71 -2.16 5.28
CA LEU A 22 -25.16 -2.23 5.55
C LEU A 22 -25.45 -2.51 7.03
N ARG A 23 -24.63 -3.34 7.67
CA ARG A 23 -24.86 -3.73 9.08
C ARG A 23 -24.48 -2.62 10.07
N TRP A 24 -23.50 -1.79 9.76
CA TRP A 24 -22.94 -0.78 10.65
C TRP A 24 -22.85 0.63 10.04
N CYS A 25 -23.70 0.96 9.08
CA CYS A 25 -23.70 2.26 8.42
C CYS A 25 -23.84 3.46 9.37
N ASN A 26 -24.44 3.26 10.53
CA ASN A 26 -24.61 4.30 11.55
C ASN A 26 -23.61 4.19 12.71
N ALA A 27 -22.62 3.32 12.62
CA ALA A 27 -21.63 3.18 13.69
C ALA A 27 -20.63 4.34 13.64
N ILE A 28 -20.56 5.08 14.75
CA ILE A 28 -19.57 6.14 14.94
C ILE A 28 -18.43 5.55 15.76
N LEU A 29 -17.22 5.63 15.25
CA LEU A 29 -16.02 5.19 15.93
C LEU A 29 -15.28 6.43 16.47
N TYR A 30 -14.94 6.38 17.75
CA TYR A 30 -14.13 7.41 18.39
C TYR A 30 -12.72 6.86 18.58
N GLY A 31 -11.72 7.62 18.11
CA GLY A 31 -10.32 7.32 18.37
C GLY A 31 -9.96 7.65 19.82
N GLU A 32 -9.13 6.82 20.44
CA GLU A 32 -8.65 7.04 21.82
C GLU A 32 -7.72 8.27 21.93
N MET A 33 -7.03 8.63 20.84
CA MET A 33 -6.11 9.75 20.83
C MET A 33 -6.47 10.78 19.75
N PRO A 34 -6.60 12.06 20.10
CA PRO A 34 -6.81 13.11 19.11
C PRO A 34 -5.57 13.27 18.26
N THR A 35 -5.72 13.14 16.95
CA THR A 35 -4.63 13.29 15.98
C THR A 35 -4.92 14.49 15.08
N ARG A 36 -3.90 15.32 14.81
CA ARG A 36 -4.06 16.43 13.86
C ARG A 36 -4.35 15.88 12.47
N PHE A 37 -5.24 16.55 11.74
CA PHE A 37 -5.70 16.12 10.42
C PHE A 37 -4.55 15.74 9.46
N PHE A 38 -3.53 16.60 9.35
CA PHE A 38 -2.39 16.33 8.47
C PHE A 38 -1.57 15.11 8.90
N ALA A 39 -1.42 14.87 10.20
CA ALA A 39 -0.73 13.68 10.69
C ALA A 39 -1.54 12.40 10.43
N PHE A 40 -2.86 12.48 10.58
CA PHE A 40 -3.76 11.37 10.22
C PHE A 40 -3.69 11.07 8.72
N PHE A 41 -3.76 12.12 7.88
CA PHE A 41 -3.56 12.00 6.44
C PHE A 41 -2.22 11.35 6.10
N ALA A 42 -1.12 11.80 6.72
CA ALA A 42 0.21 11.25 6.46
C ALA A 42 0.31 9.76 6.83
N ILE A 43 -0.30 9.33 7.94
CA ILE A 43 -0.34 7.91 8.33
C ILE A 43 -1.11 7.08 7.29
N LEU A 44 -2.28 7.54 6.87
CA LEU A 44 -3.06 6.84 5.84
C LEU A 44 -2.34 6.82 4.50
N PHE A 45 -1.77 7.95 4.10
CA PHE A 45 -1.04 8.08 2.85
C PHE A 45 0.17 7.14 2.79
N THR A 46 0.98 7.10 3.85
CA THR A 46 2.16 6.22 3.89
C THR A 46 1.81 4.75 4.03
N SER A 47 0.68 4.41 4.62
CA SER A 47 0.20 3.03 4.64
C SER A 47 -0.20 2.52 3.25
N GLY A 48 -0.60 3.44 2.33
CA GLY A 48 -0.88 3.12 0.93
C GLY A 48 0.34 3.21 0.02
N LEU A 49 1.44 3.86 0.46
CA LEU A 49 2.71 3.91 -0.26
C LEU A 49 3.54 2.67 0.06
N ASP A 50 3.00 1.51 -0.26
CA ASP A 50 3.73 0.26 -0.13
C ASP A 50 4.80 0.14 -1.24
N VAL A 51 5.79 -0.70 -1.00
CA VAL A 51 6.83 -1.07 -1.97
C VAL A 51 6.19 -1.51 -3.29
N GLY A 52 5.04 -2.19 -3.22
CA GLY A 52 4.23 -2.57 -4.36
C GLY A 52 3.77 -1.40 -5.23
N LEU A 53 3.39 -0.27 -4.64
CA LEU A 53 2.89 0.91 -5.38
C LEU A 53 4.00 1.74 -6.04
N ILE A 54 5.24 1.60 -5.62
CA ILE A 54 6.34 2.44 -6.11
C ILE A 54 7.31 1.64 -6.97
N ILE A 55 7.72 0.47 -6.51
CA ILE A 55 8.80 -0.31 -7.16
C ILE A 55 8.23 -1.26 -8.22
N PHE A 56 7.17 -2.01 -7.91
CA PHE A 56 6.59 -2.96 -8.85
C PHE A 56 6.06 -2.33 -10.13
N PRO A 57 5.29 -1.21 -10.10
CA PRO A 57 4.81 -0.58 -11.33
C PRO A 57 5.92 -0.21 -12.30
N LEU A 58 7.05 0.27 -11.80
CA LEU A 58 8.18 0.63 -12.64
C LEU A 58 8.78 -0.56 -13.39
N GLY A 59 8.81 -1.75 -12.77
CA GLY A 59 9.25 -2.99 -13.39
C GLY A 59 8.19 -3.65 -14.26
N GLU A 60 6.93 -3.52 -13.91
CA GLU A 60 5.81 -4.22 -14.51
C GLU A 60 5.18 -3.48 -15.71
N PHE A 61 5.25 -2.14 -15.75
CA PHE A 61 4.71 -1.37 -16.88
C PHE A 61 5.23 -1.81 -18.25
N PRO A 62 6.53 -2.11 -18.45
CA PRO A 62 7.01 -2.65 -19.72
C PRO A 62 6.38 -4.00 -20.06
N VAL A 63 6.16 -4.87 -19.07
CA VAL A 63 5.53 -6.19 -19.24
C VAL A 63 4.08 -6.01 -19.67
N TYR A 64 3.31 -5.16 -18.98
CA TYR A 64 1.93 -4.86 -19.34
C TYR A 64 1.76 -4.22 -20.71
N ALA A 65 2.76 -3.47 -21.15
CA ALA A 65 2.76 -2.82 -22.47
C ALA A 65 3.09 -3.78 -23.61
N THR A 66 3.85 -4.85 -23.36
CA THR A 66 4.39 -5.74 -24.38
C THR A 66 3.67 -7.09 -24.47
N GLU A 67 3.14 -7.61 -23.38
CA GLU A 67 2.49 -8.91 -23.37
C GLU A 67 1.01 -8.83 -23.79
N ALA A 68 0.63 -9.67 -24.77
CA ALA A 68 -0.71 -9.69 -25.34
C ALA A 68 -1.81 -10.01 -24.31
N VAL A 69 -1.48 -10.71 -23.22
CA VAL A 69 -2.40 -11.03 -22.12
C VAL A 69 -2.94 -9.76 -21.46
N TYR A 70 -2.13 -8.71 -21.40
CA TYR A 70 -2.49 -7.43 -20.79
C TYR A 70 -3.01 -6.39 -21.80
N GLY A 71 -3.10 -6.76 -23.09
CA GLY A 71 -3.54 -5.86 -24.17
C GLY A 71 -5.01 -5.40 -24.10
N PHE A 72 -5.78 -5.84 -23.08
CA PHE A 72 -7.18 -5.45 -22.91
C PHE A 72 -7.34 -4.03 -22.33
N THR A 73 -6.31 -3.47 -21.71
CA THR A 73 -6.32 -2.11 -21.17
C THR A 73 -4.90 -1.55 -21.08
N ASN A 74 -4.76 -0.30 -20.61
CA ASN A 74 -3.44 0.30 -20.45
C ASN A 74 -2.79 -0.14 -19.11
N PRO A 75 -1.45 -0.13 -19.01
CA PRO A 75 -0.71 -0.54 -17.82
C PRO A 75 -1.13 0.19 -16.55
N LEU A 76 -1.39 1.50 -16.63
CA LEU A 76 -1.82 2.30 -15.49
C LEU A 76 -3.19 1.84 -14.96
N ALA A 77 -4.08 1.39 -15.85
CA ALA A 77 -5.39 0.86 -15.49
C ALA A 77 -5.28 -0.44 -14.70
N ILE A 78 -4.37 -1.33 -15.10
CA ILE A 78 -4.10 -2.60 -14.41
C ILE A 78 -3.60 -2.32 -12.99
N GLU A 79 -2.62 -1.44 -12.86
CA GLU A 79 -2.08 -1.04 -11.57
C GLU A 79 -3.12 -0.38 -10.68
N PHE A 80 -3.91 0.54 -11.21
CA PHE A 80 -4.99 1.17 -10.44
C PHE A 80 -6.07 0.20 -10.02
N GLY A 81 -6.41 -0.77 -10.87
CA GLY A 81 -7.39 -1.81 -10.55
C GLY A 81 -6.88 -2.73 -9.43
N PHE A 82 -5.66 -3.19 -9.54
CA PHE A 82 -5.09 -4.14 -8.60
C PHE A 82 -4.64 -3.44 -7.30
N TRP A 83 -3.71 -2.50 -7.37
CA TRP A 83 -3.11 -1.86 -6.20
C TRP A 83 -3.98 -0.74 -5.61
N GLY A 84 -4.67 0.01 -6.44
CA GLY A 84 -5.58 1.05 -5.97
C GLY A 84 -6.86 0.46 -5.39
N PHE A 85 -7.67 -0.18 -6.22
CA PHE A 85 -9.01 -0.61 -5.79
C PHE A 85 -8.97 -1.84 -4.88
N PHE A 86 -8.24 -2.89 -5.27
CA PHE A 86 -8.27 -4.17 -4.56
C PHE A 86 -7.60 -4.09 -3.19
N ILE A 87 -6.43 -3.47 -3.11
CA ILE A 87 -5.71 -3.27 -1.84
C ILE A 87 -6.49 -2.36 -0.90
N TRP A 88 -7.07 -1.27 -1.39
CA TRP A 88 -7.92 -0.39 -0.58
C TRP A 88 -9.16 -1.10 -0.04
N LEU A 89 -9.74 -2.01 -0.81
CA LEU A 89 -10.84 -2.85 -0.34
C LEU A 89 -10.42 -3.71 0.85
N PHE A 90 -9.23 -4.33 0.80
CA PHE A 90 -8.67 -5.08 1.93
C PHE A 90 -8.45 -4.20 3.16
N TYR A 91 -7.88 -3.01 3.00
CA TYR A 91 -7.73 -2.06 4.11
C TYR A 91 -9.08 -1.69 4.73
N PHE A 92 -10.06 -1.44 3.91
CA PHE A 92 -11.41 -1.12 4.37
C PHE A 92 -12.00 -2.28 5.18
N VAL A 93 -11.99 -3.49 4.66
CA VAL A 93 -12.54 -4.68 5.34
C VAL A 93 -11.81 -4.97 6.64
N THR A 94 -10.49 -4.93 6.64
CA THR A 94 -9.68 -5.15 7.85
C THR A 94 -9.91 -4.08 8.90
N THR A 95 -9.98 -2.81 8.51
CA THR A 95 -10.26 -1.72 9.44
C THR A 95 -11.64 -1.89 10.09
N PHE A 96 -12.66 -2.19 9.30
CA PHE A 96 -14.00 -2.48 9.82
C PHE A 96 -14.01 -3.69 10.75
N TYR A 97 -13.32 -4.75 10.38
CA TYR A 97 -13.21 -5.93 11.24
C TYR A 97 -12.61 -5.57 12.60
N PHE A 98 -11.42 -4.97 12.63
CA PHE A 98 -10.73 -4.66 13.88
C PHE A 98 -11.45 -3.60 14.72
N CYS A 99 -12.10 -2.64 14.10
CA CYS A 99 -12.79 -1.58 14.84
C CYS A 99 -14.18 -1.97 15.34
N LEU A 100 -14.91 -2.81 14.60
CA LEU A 100 -16.33 -3.09 14.91
C LEU A 100 -16.59 -4.54 15.30
N VAL A 101 -15.94 -5.50 14.67
CA VAL A 101 -16.24 -6.93 14.82
C VAL A 101 -15.37 -7.54 15.90
N GLU A 102 -14.06 -7.31 15.87
CA GLU A 102 -13.12 -7.90 16.82
C GLU A 102 -13.44 -7.61 18.29
N PRO A 103 -13.80 -6.37 18.69
CA PRO A 103 -14.19 -6.09 20.07
C PRO A 103 -15.36 -6.93 20.59
N ARG A 104 -16.17 -7.47 19.68
CA ARG A 104 -17.33 -8.32 20.00
C ARG A 104 -17.03 -9.81 19.92
N LEU A 105 -16.29 -10.24 18.93
CA LEU A 105 -15.98 -11.65 18.70
C LEU A 105 -14.75 -12.11 19.47
N LYS A 106 -13.81 -11.21 19.75
CA LYS A 106 -12.58 -11.47 20.52
C LYS A 106 -11.76 -12.65 19.96
N LEU A 107 -11.76 -12.79 18.64
CA LEU A 107 -11.06 -13.89 17.97
C LEU A 107 -9.56 -13.85 18.23
N PHE A 108 -8.98 -12.64 18.29
CA PHE A 108 -7.55 -12.45 18.55
C PHE A 108 -7.17 -12.62 20.04
N GLU A 109 -8.13 -12.81 20.94
CA GLU A 109 -7.85 -13.28 22.30
C GLU A 109 -7.46 -14.77 22.32
N ASN A 110 -7.83 -15.54 21.26
CA ASN A 110 -7.43 -16.93 21.11
C ASN A 110 -5.93 -17.01 20.79
N PRO A 111 -5.10 -17.70 21.61
CA PRO A 111 -3.65 -17.77 21.45
C PRO A 111 -3.23 -18.40 20.12
N TRP A 112 -3.99 -19.34 19.58
CA TRP A 112 -3.70 -19.95 18.29
C TRP A 112 -3.88 -18.98 17.13
N ILE A 113 -4.96 -18.20 17.13
CA ILE A 113 -5.22 -17.19 16.10
C ILE A 113 -4.14 -16.10 16.16
N LYS A 114 -3.81 -15.66 17.37
CA LYS A 114 -2.74 -14.69 17.60
C LYS A 114 -1.39 -15.20 17.10
N TRP A 115 -1.06 -16.47 17.37
CA TRP A 115 0.17 -17.08 16.88
C TRP A 115 0.22 -17.16 15.37
N ILE A 116 -0.85 -17.62 14.72
CA ILE A 116 -0.97 -17.69 13.26
C ILE A 116 -0.81 -16.31 12.64
N ASN A 117 -1.52 -15.31 13.18
CA ASN A 117 -1.41 -13.93 12.69
C ASN A 117 0.02 -13.40 12.80
N ASN A 118 0.68 -13.62 13.94
CA ASN A 118 2.07 -13.19 14.13
C ASN A 118 3.01 -13.90 13.13
N ALA A 119 2.82 -15.20 12.90
CA ALA A 119 3.60 -15.94 11.91
C ALA A 119 3.42 -15.37 10.50
N ILE A 120 2.18 -15.05 10.11
CA ILE A 120 1.88 -14.42 8.81
C ILE A 120 2.57 -13.06 8.71
N VAL A 121 2.44 -12.20 9.71
CA VAL A 121 3.06 -10.87 9.72
C VAL A 121 4.58 -10.96 9.60
N ILE A 122 5.23 -11.83 10.37
CA ILE A 122 6.68 -12.05 10.32
C ILE A 122 7.10 -12.53 8.93
N THR A 123 6.37 -13.52 8.36
CA THR A 123 6.67 -14.04 7.02
C THR A 123 6.52 -12.97 5.96
N THR A 124 5.47 -12.15 6.03
CA THR A 124 5.24 -11.04 5.10
C THR A 124 6.37 -10.01 5.19
N CYS A 125 6.77 -9.61 6.41
CA CYS A 125 7.88 -8.68 6.60
C CYS A 125 9.20 -9.24 6.06
N ALA A 126 9.48 -10.54 6.30
CA ALA A 126 10.68 -11.21 5.78
C ALA A 126 10.66 -11.26 4.24
N PHE A 127 9.51 -11.56 3.64
CA PHE A 127 9.34 -11.59 2.20
C PHE A 127 9.52 -10.19 1.58
N THR A 128 8.95 -9.15 2.19
CA THR A 128 9.16 -7.75 1.75
C THR A 128 10.64 -7.36 1.81
N GLY A 129 11.34 -7.74 2.89
CA GLY A 129 12.79 -7.53 3.00
C GLY A 129 13.59 -8.27 1.94
N TYR A 130 13.21 -9.50 1.62
CA TYR A 130 13.81 -10.29 0.55
C TYR A 130 13.61 -9.63 -0.83
N LEU A 131 12.38 -9.19 -1.14
CA LEU A 131 12.09 -8.49 -2.39
C LEU A 131 12.89 -7.19 -2.50
N PHE A 132 12.97 -6.43 -1.42
CA PHE A 132 13.76 -5.21 -1.40
C PHE A 132 15.24 -5.49 -1.72
N LEU A 133 15.85 -6.51 -1.11
CA LEU A 133 17.22 -6.91 -1.39
C LEU A 133 17.42 -7.40 -2.83
N THR A 134 16.41 -8.05 -3.39
CA THR A 134 16.47 -8.59 -4.76
C THR A 134 16.43 -7.48 -5.80
N TYR A 135 15.57 -6.49 -5.61
CA TYR A 135 15.37 -5.42 -6.60
C TYR A 135 16.26 -4.19 -6.39
N LEU A 136 16.78 -3.98 -5.18
CA LEU A 136 17.62 -2.81 -4.88
C LEU A 136 18.82 -2.63 -5.82
N PRO A 137 19.55 -3.70 -6.23
CA PRO A 137 20.68 -3.56 -7.15
C PRO A 137 20.29 -3.00 -8.52
N ASP A 138 19.08 -3.28 -9.01
CA ASP A 138 18.60 -2.80 -10.32
C ASP A 138 18.39 -1.29 -10.32
N TYR A 139 18.04 -0.72 -9.17
CA TYR A 139 17.81 0.72 -9.02
C TYR A 139 19.04 1.50 -8.55
N LEU A 140 19.96 0.83 -7.86
CA LEU A 140 21.18 1.43 -7.34
C LEU A 140 22.41 0.64 -7.82
N PRO A 141 22.77 0.74 -9.10
CA PRO A 141 23.94 0.06 -9.62
C PRO A 141 25.21 0.56 -8.94
N GLY A 142 26.03 -0.37 -8.45
CA GLY A 142 27.30 -0.06 -7.77
C GLY A 142 27.25 -0.08 -6.24
N VAL A 143 26.07 -0.34 -5.64
CA VAL A 143 25.97 -0.55 -4.20
C VAL A 143 26.52 -1.92 -3.84
N MET A 144 27.51 -1.96 -2.95
CA MET A 144 28.09 -3.22 -2.48
C MET A 144 27.07 -4.02 -1.65
N PRO A 145 27.12 -5.38 -1.67
CA PRO A 145 26.19 -6.21 -0.90
C PRO A 145 26.12 -5.85 0.59
N LEU A 146 27.25 -5.50 1.20
CA LEU A 146 27.29 -5.04 2.60
C LEU A 146 26.45 -3.79 2.82
N GLN A 147 26.51 -2.83 1.91
CA GLN A 147 25.71 -1.59 2.01
C GLN A 147 24.22 -1.87 1.87
N GLN A 148 23.82 -2.82 1.01
CA GLN A 148 22.43 -3.25 0.88
C GLN A 148 21.91 -3.83 2.20
N TYR A 149 22.66 -4.73 2.83
CA TYR A 149 22.29 -5.30 4.14
C TYR A 149 22.22 -4.23 5.23
N LEU A 150 23.14 -3.25 5.21
CA LEU A 150 23.10 -2.14 6.16
C LEU A 150 21.85 -1.26 5.98
N ILE A 151 21.48 -0.95 4.74
CA ILE A 151 20.27 -0.19 4.45
C ILE A 151 19.03 -0.94 4.95
N VAL A 152 18.90 -2.23 4.61
CA VAL A 152 17.78 -3.05 5.09
C VAL A 152 17.76 -3.15 6.61
N GLY A 153 18.90 -3.36 7.24
CA GLY A 153 19.01 -3.39 8.70
C GLY A 153 18.56 -2.07 9.34
N LEU A 154 18.91 -0.94 8.74
CA LEU A 154 18.55 0.38 9.22
C LEU A 154 17.03 0.63 9.05
N VAL A 155 16.45 0.23 7.91
CA VAL A 155 15.01 0.31 7.67
C VAL A 155 14.22 -0.58 8.64
N LEU A 156 14.68 -1.82 8.86
CA LEU A 156 14.07 -2.74 9.82
C LEU A 156 14.14 -2.18 11.24
N MET A 157 15.28 -1.63 11.64
CA MET A 157 15.44 -0.99 12.94
C MET A 157 14.47 0.19 13.10
N ALA A 158 14.36 1.05 12.09
CA ALA A 158 13.41 2.16 12.09
C ALA A 158 11.95 1.67 12.19
N ALA A 159 11.60 0.60 11.49
CA ALA A 159 10.28 -0.02 11.54
C ALA A 159 9.97 -0.58 12.95
N VAL A 160 10.92 -1.30 13.56
CA VAL A 160 10.78 -1.83 14.92
C VAL A 160 10.63 -0.70 15.93
N LEU A 161 11.47 0.33 15.86
CA LEU A 161 11.36 1.50 16.73
C LEU A 161 10.04 2.23 16.55
N SER A 162 9.56 2.38 15.32
CA SER A 162 8.27 3.02 15.06
C SER A 162 7.09 2.22 15.62
N SER A 163 7.20 0.90 15.70
CA SER A 163 6.14 0.04 16.26
C SER A 163 5.99 0.15 17.79
N THR A 164 6.96 0.74 18.48
CA THR A 164 6.94 0.84 19.96
C THR A 164 6.03 1.96 20.48
N ASP A 165 5.86 3.05 19.72
CA ASP A 165 5.01 4.19 20.12
C ASP A 165 4.40 4.85 18.88
N ILE A 166 3.13 5.20 18.95
CA ILE A 166 2.37 5.92 17.90
C ILE A 166 3.04 7.25 17.49
N ARG A 167 3.83 7.85 18.39
CA ARG A 167 4.58 9.08 18.10
C ARG A 167 5.63 8.86 17.03
N TYR A 168 6.33 7.72 17.07
CA TYR A 168 7.33 7.36 16.07
C TYR A 168 6.69 7.00 14.73
N VAL A 169 5.54 6.29 14.74
CA VAL A 169 4.74 6.05 13.52
C VAL A 169 4.39 7.38 12.86
N LYS A 170 3.86 8.32 13.65
CA LYS A 170 3.50 9.66 13.17
C LYS A 170 4.69 10.42 12.59
N LEU A 171 5.84 10.40 13.28
CA LEU A 171 7.05 11.08 12.81
C LEU A 171 7.54 10.47 11.50
N LEU A 172 7.61 9.14 11.42
CA LEU A 172 8.03 8.41 10.23
C LEU A 172 7.09 8.72 9.04
N SER A 173 5.78 8.65 9.27
CA SER A 173 4.78 8.93 8.24
C SER A 173 4.85 10.37 7.73
N LEU A 174 5.02 11.35 8.62
CA LEU A 174 5.18 12.75 8.23
C LEU A 174 6.46 12.95 7.41
N SER A 175 7.58 12.37 7.85
CA SER A 175 8.86 12.47 7.14
C SER A 175 8.77 11.83 5.76
N SER A 176 8.20 10.62 5.66
CA SER A 176 8.01 9.92 4.40
C SER A 176 7.09 10.67 3.44
N THR A 177 6.02 11.26 3.94
CA THR A 177 5.10 12.08 3.14
C THR A 177 5.81 13.31 2.56
N TRP A 178 6.58 14.03 3.36
CA TRP A 178 7.35 15.17 2.87
C TRP A 178 8.44 14.78 1.88
N LEU A 179 9.15 13.68 2.13
CA LEU A 179 10.15 13.14 1.20
C LEU A 179 9.50 12.75 -0.14
N PHE A 180 8.33 12.14 -0.11
CA PHE A 180 7.58 11.78 -1.31
C PHE A 180 7.19 13.01 -2.12
N PHE A 181 6.65 14.06 -1.50
CA PHE A 181 6.34 15.30 -2.20
C PHE A 181 7.59 15.99 -2.75
N ALA A 182 8.67 15.99 -2.00
CA ALA A 182 9.95 16.51 -2.48
C ALA A 182 10.45 15.73 -3.70
N LEU A 183 10.33 14.41 -3.68
CA LEU A 183 10.69 13.53 -4.80
C LEU A 183 9.83 13.83 -6.04
N ILE A 184 8.51 13.96 -5.88
CA ILE A 184 7.62 14.34 -6.99
C ILE A 184 8.04 15.67 -7.61
N LEU A 185 8.30 16.69 -6.80
CA LEU A 185 8.74 17.99 -7.29
C LEU A 185 10.08 17.91 -8.01
N LEU A 186 11.01 17.11 -7.49
CA LEU A 186 12.32 16.85 -8.11
C LEU A 186 12.15 16.19 -9.49
N VAL A 187 11.41 15.09 -9.55
CA VAL A 187 11.14 14.36 -10.81
C VAL A 187 10.42 15.26 -11.80
N TRP A 188 9.45 16.04 -11.36
CA TRP A 188 8.76 17.00 -12.22
C TRP A 188 9.69 18.07 -12.78
N GLN A 189 10.59 18.60 -11.96
CA GLN A 189 11.59 19.58 -12.39
C GLN A 189 12.56 19.00 -13.44
N TYR A 190 13.01 17.75 -13.22
CA TYR A 190 13.92 17.06 -14.16
C TYR A 190 13.23 16.58 -15.44
N SER A 191 11.92 16.28 -15.38
CA SER A 191 11.17 15.80 -16.55
C SER A 191 10.99 16.86 -17.63
N GLY A 192 11.22 18.14 -17.34
CA GLY A 192 10.98 19.25 -18.27
C GLY A 192 9.49 19.46 -18.61
N LEU A 193 8.59 18.70 -17.99
CA LEU A 193 7.15 18.83 -18.17
C LEU A 193 6.67 20.12 -17.49
N GLY A 194 6.24 21.10 -18.31
CA GLY A 194 5.59 22.28 -17.79
C GLY A 194 4.21 21.97 -17.20
N PHE A 195 3.54 22.99 -16.62
CA PHE A 195 2.17 22.85 -16.10
C PHE A 195 1.16 22.31 -17.13
N ARG A 196 1.39 22.56 -18.43
CA ARG A 196 0.54 21.99 -19.49
C ARG A 196 0.64 20.48 -19.55
N GLY A 197 1.84 19.90 -19.45
CA GLY A 197 2.01 18.45 -19.43
C GLY A 197 1.36 17.79 -18.20
N LEU A 198 1.33 18.46 -17.05
CA LEU A 198 0.60 17.98 -15.88
C LEU A 198 -0.91 18.00 -16.13
N ALA A 199 -1.44 19.07 -16.73
CA ALA A 199 -2.86 19.17 -17.07
C ALA A 199 -3.28 18.12 -18.12
N ASP A 200 -2.43 17.85 -19.12
CA ASP A 200 -2.67 16.82 -20.13
C ASP A 200 -2.69 15.42 -19.51
N ASN A 201 -1.79 15.12 -18.60
CA ASN A 201 -1.77 13.84 -17.87
C ASN A 201 -3.01 13.68 -16.97
N LEU A 202 -3.47 14.75 -16.29
CA LEU A 202 -4.70 14.72 -15.52
C LEU A 202 -5.95 14.53 -16.40
N SER A 203 -5.95 15.10 -17.61
CA SER A 203 -7.05 14.89 -18.56
C SER A 203 -7.10 13.44 -19.06
N GLN A 204 -5.95 12.80 -19.28
CA GLN A 204 -5.86 11.37 -19.62
C GLN A 204 -6.37 10.48 -18.49
N LEU A 205 -6.14 10.85 -17.24
CA LEU A 205 -6.71 10.16 -16.09
C LEU A 205 -8.25 10.23 -16.09
N SER A 206 -8.81 11.38 -16.47
CA SER A 206 -10.25 11.52 -16.60
C SER A 206 -10.87 10.68 -17.72
N GLN A 207 -10.13 10.49 -18.82
CA GLN A 207 -10.54 9.59 -19.91
C GLN A 207 -10.57 8.12 -19.51
N TYR A 208 -9.72 7.74 -18.55
CA TYR A 208 -9.72 6.39 -17.97
C TYR A 208 -11.02 6.08 -17.22
N PHE A 209 -11.54 7.04 -16.45
CA PHE A 209 -12.80 6.86 -15.71
C PHE A 209 -14.04 6.95 -16.61
N GLY A 210 -13.92 7.38 -17.86
CA GLY A 210 -14.99 7.53 -18.82
C GLY A 210 -15.16 6.36 -19.81
N LYS A 211 -14.30 5.35 -19.74
CA LYS A 211 -14.36 4.12 -20.54
C LYS A 211 -14.67 2.91 -19.68
#